data_155b4d4d1021b6f45d8688e2ba2ac283
#
_entry.id   155b4d4d1021b6f45d8688e2ba2ac283
#
_cell.length_a   1.000
_cell.length_b   1.000
_cell.length_c   1.000
_cell.angle_alpha   90.00
_cell.angle_beta   90.00
_cell.angle_gamma   90.00
#
_symmetry.space_group_name_H-M   'P 1'
#
loop_
_entity.id
_entity.type
_entity.pdbx_description
1 polymer ?
#
loop_
_entity_poly.entity_id
_entity_poly.type
_entity_poly.pdbx_seq_one_letter_code
_entity_poly.pdbx_strand_id
1 'polypeptide(L)'
;MVNYTLVFDWVMLEQLKKLEKDAHTKEIISKILDKIEELGPNAGNLIDPRLKIYEVKRKHPPIRLYYKIVEEKKEAYIFEYEMKTSSEKQKETINKIKSKLKS
;
A
#
# COMPACT_ATOMS: atom_id res chain seq x y z
N MET A 1 14.90 1.12 -13.49
CA MET A 1 14.19 2.33 -13.94
C MET A 1 12.92 2.53 -13.13
N VAL A 2 12.72 3.74 -12.60
CA VAL A 2 11.53 4.07 -11.85
C VAL A 2 10.39 4.35 -12.84
N ASN A 3 9.28 3.61 -12.72
CA ASN A 3 8.15 3.76 -13.62
C ASN A 3 6.98 4.53 -13.04
N TYR A 4 6.87 4.53 -11.70
CA TYR A 4 5.75 5.19 -11.02
C TYR A 4 6.25 6.09 -9.92
N THR A 5 5.60 7.24 -9.75
CA THR A 5 5.89 8.15 -8.65
C THR A 5 5.03 7.75 -7.47
N LEU A 6 5.66 7.59 -6.30
CA LEU A 6 4.94 7.26 -5.08
C LEU A 6 4.36 8.52 -4.45
N VAL A 7 3.06 8.46 -4.13
CA VAL A 7 2.37 9.52 -3.40
C VAL A 7 1.80 8.88 -2.15
N PHE A 8 2.02 9.47 -0.99
CA PHE A 8 1.65 8.86 0.28
C PHE A 8 0.44 9.52 0.92
N ASP A 9 -0.52 8.68 1.32
CA ASP A 9 -1.63 9.12 2.14
C ASP A 9 -1.12 9.56 3.51
N TRP A 10 -1.86 10.44 4.16
CA TRP A 10 -1.52 10.92 5.50
C TRP A 10 -1.28 9.77 6.49
N VAL A 11 -2.14 8.74 6.44
CA VAL A 11 -2.01 7.57 7.33
C VAL A 11 -0.67 6.89 7.09
N MET A 12 -0.29 6.72 5.82
CA MET A 12 0.98 6.06 5.48
C MET A 12 2.17 6.88 5.96
N LEU A 13 2.12 8.20 5.82
CA LEU A 13 3.20 9.07 6.30
C LEU A 13 3.40 8.92 7.80
N GLU A 14 2.30 8.85 8.57
CA GLU A 14 2.37 8.64 10.00
C GLU A 14 2.96 7.28 10.34
N GLN A 15 2.58 6.24 9.58
CA GLN A 15 3.13 4.90 9.77
C GLN A 15 4.63 4.87 9.48
N LEU A 16 5.07 5.51 8.42
CA LEU A 16 6.50 5.56 8.07
C LEU A 16 7.31 6.26 9.17
N LYS A 17 6.74 7.31 9.75
CA LYS A 17 7.37 8.03 10.84
C LYS A 17 7.60 7.14 12.05
N LYS A 18 6.61 6.32 12.40
CA LYS A 18 6.71 5.39 13.51
C LYS A 18 7.70 4.26 13.27
N LEU A 19 7.95 3.93 12.01
CA LEU A 19 8.87 2.85 11.65
C LEU A 19 10.34 3.20 11.87
N GLU A 20 10.66 4.44 12.15
CA GLU A 20 12.05 4.83 12.42
C GLU A 20 12.65 4.06 13.59
N LYS A 21 11.81 3.60 14.51
CA LYS A 21 12.25 2.82 15.67
C LYS A 21 12.24 1.31 15.44
N ASP A 22 11.79 0.87 14.28
CA ASP A 22 11.72 -0.55 13.92
C ASP A 22 12.42 -0.77 12.59
N ALA A 23 13.73 -0.91 12.64
CA ALA A 23 14.56 -1.05 11.46
C ALA A 23 14.19 -2.23 10.57
N HIS A 24 13.78 -3.34 11.19
CA HIS A 24 13.43 -4.55 10.45
C HIS A 24 12.17 -4.33 9.59
N THR A 25 11.11 -3.84 10.21
CA THR A 25 9.87 -3.56 9.49
C THR A 25 10.07 -2.45 8.45
N LYS A 26 10.85 -1.43 8.80
CA LYS A 26 11.17 -0.35 7.89
C LYS A 26 11.83 -0.86 6.61
N GLU A 27 12.76 -1.79 6.73
CA GLU A 27 13.44 -2.38 5.57
C GLU A 27 12.46 -3.14 4.68
N ILE A 28 11.57 -3.92 5.29
CA ILE A 28 10.58 -4.68 4.55
C ILE A 28 9.63 -3.75 3.79
N ILE A 29 9.13 -2.72 4.46
CA ILE A 29 8.23 -1.74 3.82
C ILE A 29 8.96 -1.01 2.69
N SER A 30 10.22 -0.63 2.89
CA SER A 30 11.02 0.02 1.84
C SER A 30 11.13 -0.84 0.59
N LYS A 31 11.34 -2.14 0.76
CA LYS A 31 11.42 -3.07 -0.37
C LYS A 31 10.09 -3.19 -1.11
N ILE A 32 8.99 -3.18 -0.36
CA ILE A 32 7.65 -3.21 -0.97
C ILE A 32 7.44 -1.94 -1.79
N LEU A 33 7.79 -0.79 -1.23
CA LEU A 33 7.63 0.49 -1.92
C LEU A 33 8.50 0.57 -3.17
N ASP A 34 9.73 0.07 -3.12
CA ASP A 34 10.61 0.01 -4.29
C ASP A 34 10.00 -0.84 -5.39
N LYS A 35 9.38 -1.96 -5.02
CA LYS A 35 8.72 -2.84 -5.97
C LYS A 35 7.54 -2.15 -6.63
N ILE A 36 6.73 -1.41 -5.86
CA ILE A 36 5.60 -0.66 -6.40
C ILE A 36 6.09 0.42 -7.36
N GLU A 37 7.15 1.13 -6.99
CA GLU A 37 7.75 2.18 -7.81
C GLU A 37 8.21 1.63 -9.16
N GLU A 38 8.77 0.44 -9.15
CA GLU A 38 9.28 -0.20 -10.36
C GLU A 38 8.17 -0.84 -11.20
N LEU A 39 7.28 -1.59 -10.57
CA LEU A 39 6.32 -2.45 -11.26
C LEU A 39 4.88 -1.93 -11.30
N GLY A 40 4.54 -0.95 -10.45
CA GLY A 40 3.19 -0.41 -10.41
C GLY A 40 2.13 -1.47 -10.18
N PRO A 41 1.18 -1.65 -11.12
CA PRO A 41 0.10 -2.63 -10.94
C PRO A 41 0.60 -4.08 -10.85
N ASN A 42 1.80 -4.35 -11.35
CA ASN A 42 2.35 -5.71 -11.31
C ASN A 42 3.07 -6.03 -9.99
N ALA A 43 3.16 -5.06 -9.08
CA ALA A 43 3.78 -5.29 -7.78
C ALA A 43 2.89 -6.06 -6.83
N GLY A 44 1.58 -5.97 -7.00
CA GLY A 44 0.62 -6.59 -6.10
C GLY A 44 -0.56 -7.19 -6.82
N ASN A 45 -1.59 -7.51 -6.04
CA ASN A 45 -2.82 -8.11 -6.55
C ASN A 45 -3.94 -7.08 -6.60
N LEU A 46 -4.67 -7.05 -7.70
CA LEU A 46 -5.82 -6.16 -7.84
C LEU A 46 -6.95 -6.67 -6.95
N ILE A 47 -7.41 -5.85 -6.01
CA ILE A 47 -8.50 -6.22 -5.11
C ILE A 47 -9.80 -5.47 -5.40
N ASP A 48 -9.74 -4.35 -6.09
CA ASP A 48 -10.93 -3.64 -6.55
C ASP A 48 -10.67 -3.07 -7.94
N PRO A 49 -11.20 -3.72 -8.99
CA PRO A 49 -10.96 -3.28 -10.37
C PRO A 49 -11.56 -1.92 -10.69
N ARG A 50 -12.66 -1.59 -10.05
CA ARG A 50 -13.36 -0.34 -10.31
C ARG A 50 -12.60 0.87 -9.81
N LEU A 51 -12.04 0.76 -8.61
CA LEU A 51 -11.26 1.83 -7.99
C LEU A 51 -9.75 1.68 -8.21
N LYS A 52 -9.33 0.60 -8.86
CA LYS A 52 -7.92 0.32 -9.13
C LYS A 52 -7.09 0.22 -7.85
N ILE A 53 -7.64 -0.47 -6.85
CA ILE A 53 -6.96 -0.70 -5.57
C ILE A 53 -6.23 -2.03 -5.61
N TYR A 54 -4.97 -2.01 -5.18
CA TYR A 54 -4.09 -3.17 -5.16
C TYR A 54 -3.60 -3.46 -3.76
N GLU A 55 -3.17 -4.69 -3.53
CA GLU A 55 -2.63 -5.15 -2.26
C GLU A 55 -1.30 -5.85 -2.51
N VAL A 56 -0.27 -5.50 -1.73
CA VAL A 56 0.94 -6.30 -1.64
C VAL A 56 0.87 -7.06 -0.33
N LYS A 57 0.95 -8.38 -0.41
CA LYS A 57 0.82 -9.26 0.73
C LYS A 57 2.13 -9.99 1.01
N ARG A 58 2.51 -10.04 2.27
CA ARG A 58 3.72 -10.71 2.71
C ARG A 58 3.39 -11.63 3.89
N LYS A 59 4.03 -12.81 3.94
CA LYS A 59 3.70 -13.80 4.98
C LYS A 59 4.58 -13.72 6.23
N HIS A 60 5.86 -13.36 6.07
CA HIS A 60 6.83 -13.41 7.17
C HIS A 60 7.69 -12.16 7.17
N PRO A 61 7.40 -11.19 8.00
CA PRO A 61 6.21 -11.06 8.85
C PRO A 61 4.95 -10.80 8.03
N PRO A 62 3.77 -11.10 8.58
CA PRO A 62 2.52 -10.89 7.83
C PRO A 62 2.21 -9.41 7.72
N ILE A 63 2.30 -8.91 6.50
CA ILE A 63 2.06 -7.49 6.18
C ILE A 63 1.16 -7.43 4.95
N ARG A 64 0.24 -6.47 4.96
CA ARG A 64 -0.58 -6.11 3.80
C ARG A 64 -0.45 -4.62 3.59
N LEU A 65 -0.09 -4.22 2.37
CA LEU A 65 0.03 -2.81 2.03
C LEU A 65 -0.93 -2.53 0.87
N TYR A 66 -1.69 -1.45 0.97
CA TYR A 66 -2.72 -1.09 -0.01
C TYR A 66 -2.31 0.14 -0.79
N TYR A 67 -2.53 0.09 -2.10
CA TYR A 67 -2.20 1.22 -2.97
C TYR A 67 -3.16 1.29 -4.15
N LYS A 68 -3.20 2.45 -4.78
CA LYS A 68 -4.01 2.72 -5.96
C LYS A 68 -3.10 3.16 -7.08
N ILE A 69 -3.41 2.73 -8.30
CA ILE A 69 -2.67 3.18 -9.49
C ILE A 69 -3.47 4.25 -10.22
N VAL A 70 -2.82 5.36 -10.53
CA VAL A 70 -3.36 6.42 -11.38
C VAL A 70 -2.53 6.41 -12.64
N GLU A 71 -3.00 5.65 -13.63
CA GLU A 71 -2.23 5.36 -14.84
C GLU A 71 -1.89 6.60 -15.67
N GLU A 72 -2.82 7.53 -15.79
CA GLU A 72 -2.61 8.77 -16.57
C GLU A 72 -1.46 9.60 -16.05
N LYS A 73 -1.19 9.52 -14.75
CA LYS A 73 -0.12 10.29 -14.11
C LYS A 73 1.10 9.45 -13.79
N LYS A 74 1.04 8.16 -14.03
CA LYS A 74 2.07 7.21 -13.60
C LYS A 74 2.38 7.37 -12.13
N GLU A 75 1.31 7.41 -11.32
CA GLU A 75 1.42 7.53 -9.87
C GLU A 75 0.88 6.31 -9.16
N ALA A 76 1.52 5.96 -8.05
CA ALA A 76 1.04 4.93 -7.14
C ALA A 76 0.73 5.63 -5.82
N TYR A 77 -0.53 5.68 -5.46
CA TYR A 77 -0.98 6.31 -4.21
C TYR A 77 -1.00 5.25 -3.12
N ILE A 78 -0.15 5.41 -2.12
CA ILE A 78 0.06 4.44 -1.05
C ILE A 78 -0.84 4.81 0.13
N PHE A 79 -1.83 3.97 0.43
CA PHE A 79 -2.81 4.26 1.48
C PHE A 79 -2.29 3.99 2.88
N GLU A 80 -1.94 2.74 3.14
CA GLU A 80 -1.49 2.30 4.47
C GLU A 80 -1.09 0.84 4.42
N TYR A 81 -0.44 0.38 5.46
CA TYR A 81 -0.16 -1.04 5.62
C TYR A 81 -0.74 -1.52 6.94
N GLU A 82 -0.90 -2.84 7.09
CA GLU A 82 -1.34 -3.46 8.33
C GLU A 82 -0.47 -4.66 8.62
N MET A 83 -0.29 -4.91 9.92
CA MET A 83 0.42 -6.09 10.40
C MET A 83 -0.61 -7.10 10.86
N LYS A 84 -0.46 -8.34 10.42
CA LYS A 84 -1.26 -9.48 10.88
C LYS A 84 -2.74 -9.16 11.07
N THR A 85 -3.54 -9.39 10.06
CA THR A 85 -4.95 -9.06 10.12
C THR A 85 -5.86 -10.26 9.98
N SER A 86 -7.04 -10.18 10.61
CA SER A 86 -8.14 -11.09 10.37
C SER A 86 -8.86 -10.63 9.09
N SER A 87 -9.74 -11.48 8.55
CA SER A 87 -10.57 -11.13 7.40
C SER A 87 -11.43 -9.91 7.67
N GLU A 88 -11.95 -9.80 8.90
CA GLU A 88 -12.77 -8.67 9.30
C GLU A 88 -11.99 -7.36 9.29
N LYS A 89 -10.80 -7.39 9.85
CA LYS A 89 -9.94 -6.21 9.90
C LYS A 89 -9.57 -5.75 8.49
N GLN A 90 -9.26 -6.70 7.62
CA GLN A 90 -8.95 -6.40 6.23
C GLN A 90 -10.11 -5.71 5.54
N LYS A 91 -11.33 -6.22 5.73
CA LYS A 91 -12.54 -5.62 5.15
C LYS A 91 -12.76 -4.19 5.66
N GLU A 92 -12.56 -3.96 6.95
CA GLU A 92 -12.70 -2.64 7.53
C GLU A 92 -11.71 -1.65 6.89
N THR A 93 -10.47 -2.06 6.73
CA THR A 93 -9.43 -1.23 6.14
C THR A 93 -9.76 -0.90 4.69
N ILE A 94 -10.15 -1.91 3.91
CA ILE A 94 -10.51 -1.73 2.50
C ILE A 94 -11.72 -0.79 2.38
N ASN A 95 -12.73 -0.97 3.24
CA ASN A 95 -13.91 -0.10 3.22
C ASN A 95 -13.56 1.34 3.58
N LYS A 96 -12.68 1.53 4.53
CA LYS A 96 -12.20 2.86 4.90
C LYS A 96 -11.48 3.54 3.71
N ILE A 97 -10.65 2.80 3.01
CA ILE A 97 -9.95 3.29 1.82
C ILE A 97 -10.94 3.67 0.73
N LYS A 98 -11.93 2.81 0.48
CA LYS A 98 -12.97 3.09 -0.52
C LYS A 98 -13.76 4.35 -0.18
N SER A 99 -14.04 4.57 1.09
CA SER A 99 -14.76 5.77 1.54
C SER A 99 -13.99 7.04 1.22
N LYS A 100 -12.67 7.02 1.36
CA LYS A 100 -11.83 8.16 1.02
C LYS A 100 -11.92 8.50 -0.47
N LEU A 101 -12.04 7.48 -1.31
CA LEU A 101 -12.07 7.66 -2.76
C LEU A 101 -13.42 8.09 -3.29
N LYS A 102 -14.48 7.94 -2.49
CA LYS A 102 -15.85 8.31 -2.89
C LYS A 102 -16.20 9.75 -2.53
N SER A 103 -15.47 10.38 -1.67
CA SER A 103 -15.77 11.74 -1.24
C SER A 103 -15.30 12.81 -2.20
#